data_c9842071a48486faea66a371f3bc6dd3
#
_entry.id   c9842071a48486faea66a371f3bc6dd3
#
_cell.length_a   1.000
_cell.length_b   1.000
_cell.length_c   1.000
_cell.angle_alpha   90.00
_cell.angle_beta   90.00
_cell.angle_gamma   90.00
#
_symmetry.space_group_name_H-M   'P 1'
#
loop_
_entity.id
_entity.type
_entity.pdbx_description
1 polymer ?
#
loop_
_entity_poly.entity_id
_entity_poly.type
_entity_poly.pdbx_seq_one_letter_code
_entity_poly.pdbx_strand_id
1 'polypeptide(L)'
;MHVGHLRSTIIGETICRVLTSCGHNVLRINHVGDWGTQFGMLLCHLNDNHPNFTETTPDISNLNKFYKEAKKRFDDEPEFKERSRLMVPKLQGGDERALAGWKALYDVSKLQFSQVYERLDVTCELFGESEYNHMIPSVVDELSSKNLLTDDVNEKNGTLKMYFQV
;
A
#
# COMPACT_ATOMS: atom_id res chain seq x y z
N MET A 1 1.40 -8.82 10.38
CA MET A 1 2.84 -9.11 10.10
C MET A 1 3.08 -10.60 10.24
N HIS A 2 3.99 -11.18 9.45
CA HIS A 2 4.46 -12.57 9.59
C HIS A 2 5.95 -12.61 9.97
N VAL A 3 6.49 -13.78 10.27
CA VAL A 3 7.87 -13.96 10.76
C VAL A 3 8.95 -13.33 9.86
N GLY A 4 8.72 -13.30 8.54
CA GLY A 4 9.64 -12.62 7.61
C GLY A 4 9.71 -11.12 7.84
N HIS A 5 8.57 -10.47 8.09
CA HIS A 5 8.52 -9.04 8.44
C HIS A 5 9.20 -8.75 9.78
N LEU A 6 8.98 -9.60 10.79
CA LEU A 6 9.64 -9.44 12.11
C LEU A 6 11.15 -9.52 11.97
N ARG A 7 11.65 -10.47 11.17
CA ARG A 7 13.08 -10.62 10.93
C ARG A 7 13.70 -9.38 10.30
N SER A 8 13.11 -8.86 9.21
CA SER A 8 13.62 -7.65 8.56
C SER A 8 13.57 -6.42 9.47
N THR A 9 12.51 -6.30 10.27
CA THR A 9 12.35 -5.22 11.24
C THR A 9 13.47 -5.26 12.30
N ILE A 10 13.74 -6.43 12.90
CA ILE A 10 14.79 -6.60 13.92
C ILE A 10 16.18 -6.33 13.34
N ILE A 11 16.45 -6.81 12.12
CA ILE A 11 17.73 -6.56 11.44
C ILE A 11 17.91 -5.06 11.22
N GLY A 12 16.89 -4.39 10.67
CA GLY A 12 16.91 -2.95 10.41
C GLY A 12 17.16 -2.13 11.68
N GLU A 13 16.42 -2.43 12.76
CA GLU A 13 16.61 -1.75 14.05
C GLU A 13 18.01 -1.98 14.64
N THR A 14 18.53 -3.19 14.54
CA THR A 14 19.88 -3.49 15.02
C THR A 14 20.94 -2.66 14.26
N ILE A 15 20.84 -2.59 12.95
CA ILE A 15 21.73 -1.77 12.13
C ILE A 15 21.62 -0.29 12.51
N CYS A 16 20.40 0.21 12.67
CA CYS A 16 20.15 1.58 13.09
C CYS A 16 20.80 1.91 14.44
N ARG A 17 20.68 1.00 15.41
CA ARG A 17 21.29 1.18 16.74
C ARG A 17 22.81 1.22 16.65
N VAL A 18 23.42 0.33 15.86
CA VAL A 18 24.87 0.32 15.64
C VAL A 18 25.34 1.63 15.00
N LEU A 19 24.70 2.08 13.92
CA LEU A 19 25.03 3.33 13.27
C LEU A 19 24.87 4.54 14.20
N THR A 20 23.81 4.57 14.98
CA THR A 20 23.58 5.64 15.96
C THR A 20 24.68 5.65 17.03
N SER A 21 25.11 4.47 17.52
CA SER A 21 26.20 4.36 18.49
C SER A 21 27.55 4.83 17.93
N CYS A 22 27.72 4.74 16.60
CA CYS A 22 28.88 5.29 15.89
C CYS A 22 28.77 6.82 15.62
N GLY A 23 27.73 7.48 16.11
CA GLY A 23 27.54 8.93 15.96
C GLY A 23 26.85 9.34 14.66
N HIS A 24 26.28 8.43 13.89
CA HIS A 24 25.51 8.75 12.70
C HIS A 24 24.08 9.18 13.04
N ASN A 25 23.57 10.15 12.28
CA ASN A 25 22.16 10.50 12.31
C ASN A 25 21.40 9.51 11.39
N VAL A 26 20.49 8.73 11.96
CA VAL A 26 19.81 7.62 11.26
C VAL A 26 18.32 7.89 11.16
N LEU A 27 17.82 8.00 9.94
CA LEU A 27 16.39 8.02 9.65
C LEU A 27 15.87 6.57 9.54
N ARG A 28 14.90 6.23 10.37
CA ARG A 28 14.27 4.91 10.41
C ARG A 28 12.93 4.95 9.72
N ILE A 29 12.80 4.31 8.58
CA ILE A 29 11.57 4.30 7.78
C ILE A 29 11.15 2.85 7.54
N ASN A 30 9.87 2.57 7.76
CA ASN A 30 9.22 1.40 7.21
C ASN A 30 8.39 1.80 5.99
N HIS A 31 8.80 1.31 4.82
CA HIS A 31 8.09 1.53 3.58
C HIS A 31 6.89 0.58 3.49
N VAL A 32 5.68 1.15 3.42
CA VAL A 32 4.42 0.40 3.50
C VAL A 32 3.71 0.41 2.14
N GLY A 33 3.36 -0.78 1.64
CA GLY A 33 2.57 -0.94 0.42
C GLY A 33 1.09 -0.64 0.67
N ASP A 34 0.68 0.61 0.57
CA ASP A 34 -0.67 1.08 0.88
C ASP A 34 -1.45 1.62 -0.34
N TRP A 35 -0.88 1.52 -1.56
CA TRP A 35 -1.41 2.21 -2.74
C TRP A 35 -1.67 1.34 -3.97
N GLY A 36 -1.46 0.02 -3.86
CA GLY A 36 -1.52 -0.92 -4.97
C GLY A 36 -2.79 -1.77 -5.02
N THR A 37 -2.73 -2.82 -5.85
CA THR A 37 -3.84 -3.76 -6.11
C THR A 37 -4.42 -4.39 -4.83
N GLN A 38 -3.60 -4.57 -3.81
CA GLN A 38 -4.06 -5.10 -2.52
C GLN A 38 -5.09 -4.18 -1.87
N PHE A 39 -4.86 -2.86 -1.90
CA PHE A 39 -5.82 -1.89 -1.38
C PHE A 39 -7.06 -1.80 -2.27
N GLY A 40 -6.93 -1.91 -3.60
CA GLY A 40 -8.10 -2.01 -4.48
C GLY A 40 -9.01 -3.20 -4.11
N MET A 41 -8.42 -4.36 -3.82
CA MET A 41 -9.13 -5.54 -3.34
C MET A 41 -9.81 -5.32 -1.99
N LEU A 42 -9.10 -4.74 -1.03
CA LEU A 42 -9.65 -4.45 0.31
C LEU A 42 -10.77 -3.42 0.25
N LEU A 43 -10.64 -2.40 -0.57
CA LEU A 43 -11.67 -1.38 -0.79
C LEU A 43 -12.95 -1.95 -1.41
N CYS A 44 -12.81 -2.84 -2.41
CA CYS A 44 -13.97 -3.55 -2.96
C CYS A 44 -14.66 -4.41 -1.91
N HIS A 45 -13.88 -5.15 -1.12
CA HIS A 45 -14.42 -5.96 -0.03
C HIS A 45 -15.10 -5.13 1.06
N LEU A 46 -14.52 -3.97 1.40
CA LEU A 46 -15.09 -3.00 2.32
C LEU A 46 -16.43 -2.45 1.81
N ASN A 47 -16.48 -2.03 0.54
CA ASN A 47 -17.72 -1.54 -0.08
C ASN A 47 -18.84 -2.58 -0.08
N ASP A 48 -18.51 -3.85 -0.32
CA ASP A 48 -19.51 -4.93 -0.37
C ASP A 48 -20.06 -5.29 1.00
N ASN A 49 -19.21 -5.32 2.05
CA ASN A 49 -19.61 -5.77 3.39
C ASN A 49 -20.06 -4.64 4.31
N HIS A 50 -19.57 -3.43 4.07
CA HIS A 50 -19.84 -2.25 4.88
C HIS A 50 -20.17 -1.05 3.99
N PRO A 51 -21.31 -1.04 3.27
CA PRO A 51 -21.65 0.00 2.30
C PRO A 51 -21.71 1.41 2.91
N ASN A 52 -21.98 1.50 4.21
CA ASN A 52 -22.09 2.76 4.97
C ASN A 52 -20.83 3.10 5.78
N PHE A 53 -19.66 2.58 5.38
CA PHE A 53 -18.41 2.80 6.12
C PHE A 53 -17.99 4.28 6.21
N THR A 54 -18.51 5.14 5.34
CA THR A 54 -18.26 6.60 5.38
C THR A 54 -19.03 7.30 6.49
N GLU A 55 -20.15 6.71 6.94
CA GLU A 55 -21.02 7.25 7.99
C GLU A 55 -20.75 6.59 9.34
N THR A 56 -20.42 5.32 9.32
CA THR A 56 -20.18 4.51 10.51
C THR A 56 -18.86 3.80 10.38
N THR A 57 -17.93 4.03 11.32
CA THR A 57 -16.63 3.35 11.32
C THR A 57 -16.82 1.84 11.33
N PRO A 58 -16.37 1.12 10.30
CA PRO A 58 -16.56 -0.32 10.24
C PRO A 58 -15.71 -1.00 11.31
N ASP A 59 -16.29 -2.01 11.98
CA ASP A 59 -15.53 -2.85 12.90
C ASP A 59 -14.63 -3.83 12.10
N ILE A 60 -13.44 -3.37 11.78
CA ILE A 60 -12.38 -4.17 11.14
C ILE A 60 -11.37 -4.62 12.22
N SER A 61 -11.86 -5.01 13.39
CA SER A 61 -11.02 -5.43 14.52
C SER A 61 -10.08 -6.59 14.17
N ASN A 62 -10.46 -7.46 13.21
CA ASN A 62 -9.63 -8.53 12.71
C ASN A 62 -9.22 -8.32 11.24
N LEU A 63 -8.28 -7.39 11.02
CA LEU A 63 -7.77 -7.07 9.69
C LEU A 63 -7.20 -8.30 8.96
N ASN A 64 -6.58 -9.25 9.67
CA ASN A 64 -6.06 -10.47 9.07
C ASN A 64 -7.17 -11.37 8.49
N LYS A 65 -8.31 -11.48 9.19
CA LYS A 65 -9.47 -12.22 8.70
C LYS A 65 -10.06 -11.51 7.48
N PHE A 66 -10.26 -10.20 7.60
CA PHE A 66 -10.77 -9.36 6.52
C PHE A 66 -9.91 -9.46 5.24
N TYR A 67 -8.58 -9.42 5.40
CA TYR A 67 -7.65 -9.61 4.28
C TYR A 67 -7.77 -11.00 3.64
N LYS A 68 -7.83 -12.06 4.46
CA LYS A 68 -7.94 -13.43 3.95
C LYS A 68 -9.24 -13.66 3.16
N GLU A 69 -10.35 -13.10 3.64
CA GLU A 69 -11.65 -13.18 2.96
C GLU A 69 -11.62 -12.42 1.63
N ALA A 70 -11.09 -11.20 1.62
CA ALA A 70 -10.92 -10.40 0.41
C ALA A 70 -10.01 -11.12 -0.59
N LYS A 71 -8.89 -11.69 -0.13
CA LYS A 71 -7.93 -12.41 -0.97
C LYS A 71 -8.54 -13.67 -1.59
N LYS A 72 -9.32 -14.43 -0.81
CA LYS A 72 -10.03 -15.60 -1.33
C LYS A 72 -10.98 -15.20 -2.45
N ARG A 73 -11.78 -14.16 -2.25
CA ARG A 73 -12.67 -13.65 -3.31
C ARG A 73 -11.90 -13.19 -4.54
N PHE A 74 -10.79 -12.50 -4.35
CA PHE A 74 -9.94 -12.03 -5.45
C PHE A 74 -9.37 -13.18 -6.30
N ASP A 75 -9.09 -14.33 -5.67
CA ASP A 75 -8.58 -15.51 -6.36
C ASP A 75 -9.69 -16.32 -7.03
N ASP A 76 -10.86 -16.43 -6.39
CA ASP A 76 -11.95 -17.30 -6.82
C ASP A 76 -12.99 -16.61 -7.73
N GLU A 77 -13.17 -15.27 -7.61
CA GLU A 77 -14.21 -14.51 -8.30
C GLU A 77 -13.62 -13.57 -9.38
N PRO A 78 -13.70 -13.89 -10.70
CA PRO A 78 -13.14 -13.06 -11.77
C PRO A 78 -13.72 -11.62 -11.79
N GLU A 79 -15.02 -11.45 -11.53
CA GLU A 79 -15.68 -10.14 -11.48
C GLU A 79 -15.17 -9.30 -10.32
N PHE A 80 -14.99 -9.89 -9.14
CA PHE A 80 -14.42 -9.19 -7.99
C PHE A 80 -12.98 -8.76 -8.26
N LYS A 81 -12.20 -9.63 -8.91
CA LYS A 81 -10.83 -9.33 -9.30
C LYS A 81 -10.74 -8.14 -10.24
N GLU A 82 -11.63 -8.07 -11.23
CA GLU A 82 -11.66 -6.93 -12.16
C GLU A 82 -12.11 -5.64 -11.47
N ARG A 83 -13.17 -5.70 -10.66
CA ARG A 83 -13.60 -4.53 -9.84
C ARG A 83 -12.48 -4.04 -8.93
N SER A 84 -11.71 -4.94 -8.34
CA SER A 84 -10.57 -4.62 -7.48
C SER A 84 -9.47 -3.89 -8.24
N ARG A 85 -9.19 -4.28 -9.48
CA ARG A 85 -8.22 -3.59 -10.35
C ARG A 85 -8.70 -2.19 -10.73
N LEU A 86 -9.99 -2.05 -11.06
CA LEU A 86 -10.60 -0.76 -11.40
C LEU A 86 -10.71 0.19 -10.19
N MET A 87 -10.65 -0.33 -8.98
CA MET A 87 -10.65 0.48 -7.75
C MET A 87 -9.32 1.22 -7.55
N VAL A 88 -8.20 0.66 -8.03
CA VAL A 88 -6.88 1.28 -7.87
C VAL A 88 -6.78 2.65 -8.56
N PRO A 89 -7.12 2.80 -9.86
CA PRO A 89 -7.10 4.12 -10.49
C PRO A 89 -8.10 5.10 -9.86
N LYS A 90 -9.23 4.65 -9.32
CA LYS A 90 -10.14 5.52 -8.56
C LYS A 90 -9.48 6.07 -7.30
N LEU A 91 -8.84 5.18 -6.52
CA LEU A 91 -8.09 5.59 -5.33
C LEU A 91 -6.99 6.59 -5.70
N GLN A 92 -6.19 6.26 -6.71
CA GLN A 92 -5.06 7.10 -7.16
C GLN A 92 -5.52 8.41 -7.80
N GLY A 93 -6.71 8.43 -8.39
CA GLY A 93 -7.35 9.62 -8.96
C GLY A 93 -8.04 10.52 -7.93
N GLY A 94 -8.04 10.15 -6.65
CA GLY A 94 -8.58 10.99 -5.59
C GLY A 94 -10.09 10.85 -5.35
N ASP A 95 -10.70 9.74 -5.73
CA ASP A 95 -12.11 9.47 -5.41
C ASP A 95 -12.34 9.54 -3.90
N GLU A 96 -13.23 10.43 -3.45
CA GLU A 96 -13.44 10.72 -2.03
C GLU A 96 -13.85 9.50 -1.22
N ARG A 97 -14.70 8.63 -1.80
CA ARG A 97 -15.14 7.41 -1.13
C ARG A 97 -14.01 6.39 -1.03
N ALA A 98 -13.21 6.24 -2.07
CA ALA A 98 -12.05 5.35 -2.07
C ALA A 98 -10.99 5.82 -1.07
N LEU A 99 -10.74 7.13 -1.00
CA LEU A 99 -9.82 7.73 -0.02
C LEU A 99 -10.30 7.54 1.42
N ALA A 100 -11.60 7.71 1.69
CA ALA A 100 -12.17 7.48 3.02
C ALA A 100 -12.00 6.01 3.45
N GLY A 101 -12.25 5.06 2.56
CA GLY A 101 -12.05 3.64 2.82
C GLY A 101 -10.57 3.27 3.00
N TRP A 102 -9.70 3.83 2.16
CA TRP A 102 -8.26 3.68 2.29
C TRP A 102 -7.77 4.16 3.65
N LYS A 103 -8.19 5.36 4.06
CA LYS A 103 -7.81 5.92 5.35
C LYS A 103 -8.25 5.04 6.52
N ALA A 104 -9.48 4.53 6.50
CA ALA A 104 -9.98 3.63 7.55
C ALA A 104 -9.14 2.35 7.66
N LEU A 105 -8.81 1.72 6.53
CA LEU A 105 -7.97 0.52 6.48
C LEU A 105 -6.52 0.80 6.89
N TYR A 106 -5.99 1.94 6.48
CA TYR A 106 -4.64 2.39 6.82
C TYR A 106 -4.51 2.63 8.33
N ASP A 107 -5.46 3.35 8.95
CA ASP A 107 -5.43 3.69 10.37
C ASP A 107 -5.46 2.41 11.24
N VAL A 108 -6.29 1.41 10.88
CA VAL A 108 -6.33 0.10 11.56
C VAL A 108 -4.99 -0.64 11.39
N SER A 109 -4.41 -0.62 10.19
CA SER A 109 -3.13 -1.27 9.91
C SER A 109 -1.99 -0.64 10.70
N LYS A 110 -1.96 0.69 10.73
CA LYS A 110 -0.99 1.49 11.48
C LYS A 110 -1.01 1.17 12.96
N LEU A 111 -2.21 1.07 13.56
CA LEU A 111 -2.37 0.69 14.97
C LEU A 111 -1.80 -0.70 15.25
N GLN A 112 -2.08 -1.68 14.39
CA GLN A 112 -1.55 -3.04 14.56
C GLN A 112 -0.02 -3.11 14.40
N PHE A 113 0.55 -2.33 13.48
CA PHE A 113 2.01 -2.25 13.33
C PHE A 113 2.66 -1.59 14.55
N SER A 114 2.09 -0.51 15.06
CA SER A 114 2.60 0.19 16.24
C SER A 114 2.67 -0.72 17.46
N GLN A 115 1.64 -1.55 17.70
CA GLN A 115 1.64 -2.52 18.80
C GLN A 115 2.79 -3.54 18.69
N VAL A 116 3.10 -3.99 17.48
CA VAL A 116 4.22 -4.93 17.25
C VAL A 116 5.56 -4.23 17.46
N TYR A 117 5.71 -3.01 16.95
CA TYR A 117 6.95 -2.24 17.10
C TYR A 117 7.22 -1.90 18.56
N GLU A 118 6.20 -1.52 19.32
CA GLU A 118 6.31 -1.29 20.75
C GLU A 118 6.81 -2.54 21.48
N ARG A 119 6.25 -3.73 21.16
CA ARG A 119 6.72 -5.00 21.76
C ARG A 119 8.15 -5.35 21.41
N LEU A 120 8.65 -4.92 20.25
CA LEU A 120 10.02 -5.19 19.78
C LEU A 120 11.00 -4.08 20.16
N ASP A 121 10.55 -3.03 20.83
CA ASP A 121 11.33 -1.82 21.11
C ASP A 121 11.94 -1.23 19.81
N VAL A 122 11.13 -1.15 18.76
CA VAL A 122 11.49 -0.61 17.44
C VAL A 122 10.82 0.74 17.26
N THR A 123 11.62 1.72 16.85
CA THR A 123 11.12 3.07 16.51
C THR A 123 11.33 3.30 15.02
N CYS A 124 10.24 3.43 14.26
CA CYS A 124 10.31 3.80 12.85
C CYS A 124 9.10 4.63 12.43
N GLU A 125 9.29 5.48 11.43
CA GLU A 125 8.23 6.19 10.76
C GLU A 125 7.63 5.29 9.66
N LEU A 126 6.30 5.30 9.53
CA LEU A 126 5.61 4.64 8.43
C LEU A 126 5.58 5.61 7.25
N PHE A 127 6.10 5.16 6.12
CA PHE A 127 6.09 5.92 4.87
C PHE A 127 5.41 5.08 3.80
N GLY A 128 4.22 5.49 3.36
CA GLY A 128 3.42 4.74 2.42
C GLY A 128 3.84 4.97 0.96
N GLU A 129 3.53 4.01 0.09
CA GLU A 129 3.62 4.21 -1.36
C GLU A 129 2.75 5.39 -1.81
N SER A 130 1.65 5.67 -1.11
CA SER A 130 0.75 6.81 -1.34
C SER A 130 1.47 8.17 -1.32
N GLU A 131 2.52 8.29 -0.52
CA GLU A 131 3.31 9.53 -0.39
C GLU A 131 4.07 9.89 -1.68
N TYR A 132 4.32 8.90 -2.55
CA TYR A 132 5.02 9.12 -3.82
C TYR A 132 4.10 9.48 -4.99
N ASN A 133 2.78 9.39 -4.82
CA ASN A 133 1.83 9.56 -5.93
C ASN A 133 1.99 10.90 -6.67
N HIS A 134 2.23 11.97 -5.92
CA HIS A 134 2.43 13.32 -6.48
C HIS A 134 3.78 13.47 -7.23
N MET A 135 4.74 12.60 -6.99
CA MET A 135 6.07 12.64 -7.62
C MET A 135 6.11 11.88 -8.95
N ILE A 136 5.16 10.97 -9.19
CA ILE A 136 5.14 10.09 -10.36
C ILE A 136 5.18 10.89 -11.68
N PRO A 137 4.37 11.95 -11.89
CA PRO A 137 4.37 12.67 -13.15
C PRO A 137 5.74 13.25 -13.51
N SER A 138 6.41 13.90 -12.55
CA SER A 138 7.73 14.51 -12.80
C SER A 138 8.82 13.48 -13.14
N VAL A 139 8.77 12.31 -12.52
CA VAL A 139 9.70 11.21 -12.82
C VAL A 139 9.44 10.63 -14.21
N VAL A 140 8.16 10.46 -14.57
CA VAL A 140 7.75 10.01 -15.91
C VAL A 140 8.22 10.99 -16.98
N ASP A 141 8.03 12.29 -16.78
CA ASP A 141 8.49 13.34 -17.69
C ASP A 141 10.01 13.33 -17.85
N GLU A 142 10.76 13.18 -16.75
CA GLU A 142 12.21 13.09 -16.78
C GLU A 142 12.69 11.87 -17.58
N LEU A 143 12.12 10.70 -17.32
CA LEU A 143 12.46 9.46 -18.02
C LEU A 143 12.11 9.52 -19.52
N SER A 144 10.97 10.13 -19.85
CA SER A 144 10.53 10.35 -21.21
C SER A 144 11.49 11.26 -21.97
N SER A 145 11.92 12.37 -21.35
CA SER A 145 12.86 13.31 -21.93
C SER A 145 14.23 12.69 -22.25
N LYS A 146 14.60 11.65 -21.50
CA LYS A 146 15.85 10.89 -21.69
C LYS A 146 15.69 9.70 -22.65
N ASN A 147 14.52 9.51 -23.26
CA ASN A 147 14.18 8.37 -24.13
C ASN A 147 14.39 7.00 -23.43
N LEU A 148 14.12 6.93 -22.12
CA LEU A 148 14.25 5.71 -21.30
C LEU A 148 12.92 4.97 -21.13
N LEU A 149 11.83 5.50 -21.70
CA LEU A 149 10.51 4.88 -21.66
C LEU A 149 10.11 4.43 -23.06
N THR A 150 9.53 3.24 -23.11
CA THR A 150 8.78 2.73 -24.27
C THR A 150 7.31 2.59 -23.90
N ASP A 151 6.45 3.11 -24.74
CA ASP A 151 5.00 2.95 -24.60
C ASP A 151 4.60 1.59 -25.16
N ASP A 152 4.05 0.73 -24.31
CA ASP A 152 3.35 -0.48 -24.74
C ASP A 152 1.86 -0.30 -24.40
N VAL A 153 1.08 -0.03 -25.45
CA VAL A 153 -0.37 0.09 -25.34
C VAL A 153 -0.95 -1.31 -25.30
N ASN A 154 -1.46 -1.72 -24.16
CA ASN A 154 -2.22 -2.95 -24.10
C ASN A 154 -3.53 -2.78 -24.87
N GLU A 155 -3.61 -3.32 -26.09
CA GLU A 155 -4.73 -3.20 -27.02
C GLU A 155 -6.08 -3.67 -26.44
N LYS A 156 -6.06 -4.49 -25.37
CA LYS A 156 -7.28 -5.06 -24.77
C LYS A 156 -8.00 -4.13 -23.79
N ASN A 157 -7.29 -3.20 -23.14
CA ASN A 157 -7.89 -2.35 -22.10
C ASN A 157 -7.42 -0.90 -22.11
N GLY A 158 -6.65 -0.47 -23.14
CA GLY A 158 -6.15 0.90 -23.26
C GLY A 158 -5.17 1.34 -22.15
N THR A 159 -4.69 0.42 -21.33
CA THR A 159 -3.77 0.76 -20.25
C THR A 159 -2.38 0.97 -20.81
N LEU A 160 -1.87 2.19 -20.66
CA LEU A 160 -0.48 2.51 -20.98
C LEU A 160 0.43 1.81 -19.98
N LYS A 161 1.32 0.97 -20.48
CA LYS A 161 2.40 0.39 -19.69
C LYS A 161 3.71 0.98 -20.17
N MET A 162 4.42 1.63 -19.28
CA MET A 162 5.76 2.15 -19.55
C MET A 162 6.79 1.16 -19.06
N TYR A 163 7.77 0.83 -19.89
CA TYR A 163 8.88 -0.04 -19.57
C TYR A 163 10.20 0.71 -19.68
N PHE A 164 11.12 0.40 -18.77
CA PHE A 164 12.49 0.87 -18.92
C PHE A 164 13.18 0.11 -20.05
N GLN A 165 13.82 0.83 -20.96
CA GLN A 165 14.80 0.25 -21.85
C GLN A 165 16.12 0.03 -21.08
N VAL A 166 16.51 -1.24 -20.92
CA VAL A 166 17.78 -1.64 -20.32
C VAL A 166 18.81 -1.85 -21.44
#